data_7a52e86225f0b758d2999f13698f9734
#
_entry.id   7a52e86225f0b758d2999f13698f9734
#
_cell.length_a   1.000
_cell.length_b   1.000
_cell.length_c   1.000
_cell.angle_alpha   90.00
_cell.angle_beta   90.00
_cell.angle_gamma   90.00
#
_symmetry.space_group_name_H-M   'P 1'
#
loop_
_entity.id
_entity.type
_entity.pdbx_description
1 polymer ?
#
loop_
_entity_poly.entity_id
_entity_poly.type
_entity_poly.pdbx_seq_one_letter_code
_entity_poly.pdbx_strand_id
1 'polypeptide(L)'
;MQKKKKVDLVALQSPFMRIPQMPVAVARYLLDAGYTDIFQLQGRSAESLLEEIRKSSDLIPGADTLPALRLAIYFSENASNPDRSRLNLHAWQ
;
A
#
# COMPACT_ATOMS: atom_id res chain seq x y z
N MET A 1 30.89 -4.57 -12.37
CA MET A 1 29.97 -3.56 -12.85
C MET A 1 28.74 -3.47 -11.95
N GLN A 2 28.40 -2.28 -11.55
CA GLN A 2 27.31 -2.08 -10.63
C GLN A 2 25.99 -1.96 -11.38
N LYS A 3 25.00 -2.76 -10.97
CA LYS A 3 23.67 -2.65 -11.52
C LYS A 3 22.94 -1.47 -10.89
N LYS A 4 22.37 -0.62 -11.72
CA LYS A 4 21.45 0.38 -11.24
C LYS A 4 20.18 -0.28 -10.81
N LYS A 5 19.71 0.09 -9.61
CA LYS A 5 18.41 -0.33 -9.12
C LYS A 5 17.33 0.26 -10.02
N LYS A 6 16.45 -0.58 -10.52
CA LYS A 6 15.31 -0.11 -11.29
C LYS A 6 14.37 0.67 -10.39
N VAL A 7 14.00 1.85 -10.83
CA VAL A 7 12.98 2.63 -10.16
C VAL A 7 11.62 2.20 -10.70
N ASP A 8 10.69 1.89 -9.80
CA ASP A 8 9.34 1.50 -10.19
C ASP A 8 8.49 2.76 -10.39
N LEU A 9 8.61 3.33 -11.60
CA LEU A 9 7.92 4.58 -11.92
C LEU A 9 6.41 4.43 -11.90
N VAL A 10 5.88 3.28 -12.29
CA VAL A 10 4.43 3.05 -12.28
C VAL A 10 3.90 3.11 -10.85
N ALA A 11 4.58 2.41 -9.93
CA ALA A 11 4.17 2.44 -8.52
C ALA A 11 4.36 3.83 -7.90
N LEU A 12 5.47 4.50 -8.21
CA LEU A 12 5.74 5.85 -7.69
C LEU A 12 4.72 6.87 -8.15
N GLN A 13 4.16 6.71 -9.34
CA GLN A 13 3.16 7.62 -9.89
C GLN A 13 1.74 7.19 -9.58
N SER A 14 1.55 6.07 -8.89
CA SER A 14 0.23 5.58 -8.57
C SER A 14 -0.44 6.44 -7.50
N PRO A 15 -1.79 6.44 -7.44
CA PRO A 15 -2.52 7.16 -6.39
C PRO A 15 -2.14 6.72 -4.98
N PHE A 16 -1.68 5.49 -4.81
CA PHE A 16 -1.33 4.95 -3.49
C PHE A 16 -0.20 5.74 -2.83
N MET A 17 0.65 6.40 -3.62
CA MET A 17 1.74 7.19 -3.08
C MET A 17 1.28 8.52 -2.46
N ARG A 18 -0.01 8.86 -2.57
CA ARG A 18 -0.60 9.98 -1.83
C ARG A 18 -0.78 9.64 -0.36
N ILE A 19 -0.79 8.37 -0.02
CA ILE A 19 -0.91 7.92 1.37
C ILE A 19 0.42 8.19 2.06
N PRO A 20 0.42 8.91 3.20
CA PRO A 20 1.66 9.20 3.91
C PRO A 20 2.42 7.93 4.27
N GLN A 21 3.74 7.96 4.10
CA GLN A 21 4.65 6.87 4.44
C GLN A 21 4.41 5.55 3.70
N MET A 22 3.65 5.59 2.60
CA MET A 22 3.38 4.37 1.83
C MET A 22 4.66 3.85 1.18
N PRO A 23 5.08 2.61 1.49
CA PRO A 23 6.22 2.01 0.79
C PRO A 23 5.89 1.77 -0.69
N VAL A 24 6.86 2.06 -1.57
CA VAL A 24 6.68 1.84 -3.01
C VAL A 24 6.36 0.37 -3.30
N ALA A 25 7.00 -0.55 -2.56
CA ALA A 25 6.74 -1.98 -2.74
C ALA A 25 5.27 -2.33 -2.49
N VAL A 26 4.63 -1.71 -1.49
CA VAL A 26 3.22 -1.98 -1.20
C VAL A 26 2.33 -1.42 -2.30
N ALA A 27 2.66 -0.24 -2.83
CA ALA A 27 1.94 0.30 -3.99
C ALA A 27 2.03 -0.66 -5.17
N ARG A 28 3.21 -1.23 -5.43
CA ARG A 28 3.39 -2.24 -6.47
C ARG A 28 2.52 -3.47 -6.22
N TYR A 29 2.47 -3.96 -4.99
CA TYR A 29 1.65 -5.12 -4.66
C TYR A 29 0.17 -4.87 -4.93
N LEU A 30 -0.32 -3.67 -4.58
CA LEU A 30 -1.71 -3.31 -4.82
C LEU A 30 -2.02 -3.23 -6.31
N LEU A 31 -1.13 -2.64 -7.09
CA LEU A 31 -1.31 -2.58 -8.54
C LEU A 31 -1.34 -3.99 -9.15
N ASP A 32 -0.44 -4.86 -8.73
CA ASP A 32 -0.39 -6.24 -9.23
C ASP A 32 -1.62 -7.03 -8.84
N ALA A 33 -2.23 -6.72 -7.71
CA ALA A 33 -3.47 -7.35 -7.26
C ALA A 33 -4.71 -6.79 -7.96
N GLY A 34 -4.54 -5.78 -8.84
CA GLY A 34 -5.64 -5.23 -9.62
C GLY A 34 -6.23 -3.95 -9.09
N TYR A 35 -5.67 -3.38 -8.03
CA TYR A 35 -6.15 -2.11 -7.49
C TYR A 35 -5.46 -0.95 -8.19
N THR A 36 -6.25 0.02 -8.63
CA THR A 36 -5.75 1.16 -9.40
C THR A 36 -6.01 2.50 -8.71
N ASP A 37 -6.83 2.53 -7.66
CA ASP A 37 -7.14 3.76 -6.96
C ASP A 37 -7.42 3.49 -5.48
N ILE A 38 -7.25 4.54 -4.68
CA ILE A 38 -7.38 4.47 -3.22
C ILE A 38 -8.80 4.10 -2.80
N PHE A 39 -9.83 4.64 -3.47
CA PHE A 39 -11.22 4.40 -3.07
C PHE A 39 -11.59 2.91 -3.12
N GLN A 40 -10.90 2.12 -3.92
CA GLN A 40 -11.17 0.69 -4.02
C GLN A 40 -10.85 -0.07 -2.74
N LEU A 41 -10.09 0.54 -1.84
CA LEU A 41 -9.70 -0.07 -0.57
C LEU A 41 -10.74 0.10 0.53
N GLN A 42 -11.74 0.95 0.31
CA GLN A 42 -12.80 1.20 1.29
C GLN A 42 -13.56 -0.09 1.60
N GLY A 43 -13.77 -0.35 2.88
CA GLY A 43 -14.51 -1.52 3.32
C GLY A 43 -13.76 -2.84 3.24
N ARG A 44 -12.49 -2.82 2.80
CA ARG A 44 -11.67 -4.03 2.74
C ARG A 44 -10.95 -4.25 4.05
N SER A 45 -10.59 -5.51 4.34
CA SER A 45 -9.70 -5.80 5.46
C SER A 45 -8.26 -5.91 4.97
N ALA A 46 -7.31 -5.53 5.82
CA ALA A 46 -5.90 -5.65 5.47
C ALA A 46 -5.50 -7.10 5.21
N GLU A 47 -6.05 -8.03 5.98
CA GLU A 47 -5.78 -9.45 5.82
C GLU A 47 -6.28 -9.97 4.47
N SER A 48 -7.45 -9.53 4.04
CA SER A 48 -8.00 -9.90 2.74
C SER A 48 -7.13 -9.37 1.60
N LEU A 49 -6.68 -8.11 1.71
CA LEU A 49 -5.78 -7.52 0.72
C LEU A 49 -4.46 -8.28 0.66
N LEU A 50 -3.92 -8.66 1.81
CA LEU A 50 -2.67 -9.41 1.88
C LEU A 50 -2.80 -10.76 1.16
N GLU A 51 -3.94 -11.44 1.33
CA GLU A 51 -4.20 -12.70 0.64
C GLU A 51 -4.22 -12.51 -0.88
N GLU A 52 -4.88 -11.47 -1.35
CA GLU A 52 -4.91 -11.17 -2.78
C GLU A 52 -3.52 -10.86 -3.32
N ILE A 53 -2.73 -10.13 -2.56
CA ILE A 53 -1.35 -9.80 -2.92
C ILE A 53 -0.52 -11.07 -3.04
N ARG A 54 -0.65 -12.00 -2.10
CA ARG A 54 0.09 -13.26 -2.13
C ARG A 54 -0.25 -14.11 -3.35
N LYS A 55 -1.50 -14.05 -3.80
CA LYS A 55 -1.94 -14.80 -4.98
C LYS A 55 -1.44 -14.19 -6.28
N SER A 56 -1.20 -12.89 -6.31
CA SER A 56 -0.85 -12.16 -7.52
C SER A 56 0.64 -11.86 -7.65
N SER A 57 1.44 -12.16 -6.64
CA SER A 57 2.86 -11.84 -6.62
C SER A 57 3.68 -13.03 -6.12
N ASP A 58 4.81 -13.26 -6.76
CA ASP A 58 5.78 -14.26 -6.31
C ASP A 58 6.66 -13.75 -5.17
N LEU A 59 6.57 -12.46 -4.87
CA LEU A 59 7.38 -11.85 -3.83
C LEU A 59 6.76 -12.10 -2.46
N ILE A 60 7.61 -12.29 -1.46
CA ILE A 60 7.17 -12.43 -0.08
C ILE A 60 7.03 -11.02 0.50
N PRO A 61 5.81 -10.61 0.89
CA PRO A 61 5.62 -9.28 1.49
C PRO A 61 6.43 -9.13 2.77
N GLY A 62 7.04 -7.95 2.94
CA GLY A 62 7.82 -7.64 4.13
C GLY A 62 6.95 -7.33 5.35
N ALA A 63 7.61 -7.11 6.49
CA ALA A 63 6.94 -6.86 7.76
C ALA A 63 6.09 -5.59 7.76
N ASP A 64 6.45 -4.61 6.93
CA ASP A 64 5.71 -3.34 6.85
C ASP A 64 4.45 -3.42 5.99
N THR A 65 4.23 -4.53 5.30
CA THR A 65 3.12 -4.64 4.35
C THR A 65 1.77 -4.57 5.05
N LEU A 66 1.57 -5.35 6.09
CA LEU A 66 0.28 -5.36 6.78
C LEU A 66 -0.03 -4.01 7.44
N PRO A 67 0.91 -3.36 8.17
CA PRO A 67 0.65 -2.01 8.67
C PRO A 67 0.36 -1.01 7.56
N ALA A 68 1.07 -1.10 6.43
CA ALA A 68 0.82 -0.21 5.30
C ALA A 68 -0.57 -0.41 4.70
N LEU A 69 -1.04 -1.65 4.62
CA LEU A 69 -2.39 -1.94 4.14
C LEU A 69 -3.45 -1.39 5.09
N ARG A 70 -3.23 -1.52 6.40
CA ARG A 70 -4.13 -0.93 7.40
C ARG A 70 -4.20 0.58 7.27
N LEU A 71 -3.04 1.21 7.11
CA LEU A 71 -2.96 2.65 6.89
C LEU A 71 -3.69 3.06 5.61
N ALA A 72 -3.49 2.31 4.53
CA ALA A 72 -4.12 2.60 3.25
C ALA A 72 -5.65 2.53 3.34
N ILE A 73 -6.18 1.52 4.01
CA ILE A 73 -7.62 1.37 4.20
C ILE A 73 -8.16 2.54 5.04
N TYR A 74 -7.49 2.84 6.13
CA TYR A 74 -7.87 3.99 6.96
C TYR A 74 -7.91 5.27 6.15
N PHE A 75 -6.85 5.51 5.36
CA PHE A 75 -6.77 6.72 4.53
C PHE A 75 -7.91 6.76 3.52
N SER A 76 -8.23 5.62 2.90
CA SER A 76 -9.30 5.56 1.91
C SER A 76 -10.66 5.90 2.51
N GLU A 77 -10.86 5.57 3.78
CA GLU A 77 -12.14 5.76 4.47
C GLU A 77 -12.26 7.11 5.16
N ASN A 78 -11.13 7.82 5.32
CA ASN A 78 -11.08 9.08 6.08
C ASN A 78 -10.35 10.20 5.33
N ALA A 79 -10.26 10.12 4.01
CA ALA A 79 -9.44 11.03 3.21
C ALA A 79 -9.84 12.50 3.36
N SER A 80 -11.11 12.78 3.61
CA SER A 80 -11.59 14.16 3.76
C SER A 80 -11.23 14.79 5.10
N ASN A 81 -11.00 13.97 6.14
CA ASN A 81 -10.67 14.46 7.48
C ASN A 81 -9.94 13.40 8.30
N PRO A 82 -8.71 13.03 7.89
CA PRO A 82 -7.97 11.99 8.61
C PRO A 82 -7.41 12.50 9.93
N ASP A 83 -7.30 11.60 10.90
CA ASP A 83 -6.58 11.85 12.13
C ASP A 83 -5.08 11.74 11.83
N ARG A 84 -4.35 12.85 11.96
CA ARG A 84 -2.93 12.90 11.65
C ARG A 84 -2.09 11.92 12.45
N SER A 85 -2.50 11.62 13.68
CA SER A 85 -1.77 10.65 14.52
C SER A 85 -1.82 9.23 13.94
N ARG A 86 -2.73 8.97 13.01
CA ARG A 86 -2.88 7.67 12.37
C ARG A 86 -2.27 7.61 10.96
N LEU A 87 -1.68 8.71 10.49
CA LEU A 87 -1.09 8.78 9.15
C LEU A 87 0.39 8.38 9.17
N ASN A 88 0.69 7.27 9.83
CA ASN A 88 2.04 6.72 9.85
C ASN A 88 1.97 5.21 10.05
N LEU A 89 3.00 4.51 9.61
CA LEU A 89 3.04 3.04 9.69
C LEU A 89 3.06 2.54 11.14
N HIS A 90 3.72 3.28 12.00
CA HIS A 90 3.88 2.88 13.40
C HIS A 90 2.53 2.75 14.11
N ALA A 91 1.57 3.58 13.76
CA ALA A 91 0.24 3.56 14.36
C ALA A 91 -0.53 2.26 14.06
N TRP A 92 -0.11 1.50 13.07
CA TRP A 92 -0.83 0.33 12.58
C TRP A 92 -0.08 -0.99 12.77
N GLN A 93 1.02 -0.92 13.46
CA GLN A 93 1.78 -2.14 13.79
C GLN A 93 1.06 -3.03 14.79
#